data_ea75c33fb7c43a3ee094ad814381b385
#
_entry.id   ea75c33fb7c43a3ee094ad814381b385
#
_cell.length_a   1.000
_cell.length_b   1.000
_cell.length_c   1.000
_cell.angle_alpha   90.00
_cell.angle_beta   90.00
_cell.angle_gamma   90.00
#
_symmetry.space_group_name_H-M   'P 1'
#
loop_
_entity.id
_entity.type
_entity.pdbx_description
1 polymer ?
#
loop_
_entity_poly.entity_id
_entity_poly.type
_entity_poly.pdbx_seq_one_letter_code
_entity_poly.pdbx_strand_id
1 'polypeptide(L)'
;NIDIYQYNGGTNQQFMLTQNSDGSYKIRTRVSGEASAVEIINASTESGANAQEWEVNGANCQDWTLEAVTDPGVAMNTSVIYTFQNVNSGLVMDIYNGLMADNTNVQQWASNGYDCQKWTLKAFGSGNYYYIRSVQDANYVLKAESSANGGNIDIVTYSNKDSAMLFRFTKNLDGSYSIVTHASKDGCLVEIVNASSANGANVQQYQPNGNNCQKWNLATETTTTTTTTTTTTTTTTTTTTTTTSTTTTEKATETTTTTTEPETVSGDINSDGTVTVVDLVALQKYLLNTNNFTKAQYSVADMNSDGIVNIYDFILLKKALLSK
;
A
#
# COMPACT_ATOMS: atom_id res chain seq x y z
N ASN A 1 -30.20 19.41 -14.53
CA ASN A 1 -28.93 18.82 -14.91
C ASN A 1 -28.26 18.22 -13.67
N ILE A 2 -27.63 17.06 -13.84
CA ILE A 2 -26.78 16.44 -12.82
C ILE A 2 -25.32 16.67 -13.26
N ASP A 3 -24.50 17.22 -12.38
CA ASP A 3 -23.08 17.50 -12.63
C ASP A 3 -22.21 17.17 -11.41
N ILE A 4 -20.91 17.20 -11.59
CA ILE A 4 -19.93 17.02 -10.52
C ILE A 4 -19.62 18.38 -9.91
N TYR A 5 -19.77 18.49 -8.59
CA TYR A 5 -19.52 19.72 -7.85
C TYR A 5 -18.77 19.44 -6.55
N GLN A 6 -17.99 20.41 -6.08
CA GLN A 6 -17.29 20.28 -4.81
C GLN A 6 -18.29 20.07 -3.67
N TYR A 7 -18.02 19.10 -2.78
CA TYR A 7 -18.87 18.84 -1.63
C TYR A 7 -19.01 20.07 -0.72
N ASN A 8 -20.24 20.47 -0.45
CA ASN A 8 -20.59 21.61 0.41
C ASN A 8 -21.66 21.29 1.44
N GLY A 9 -22.12 20.02 1.54
CA GLY A 9 -23.15 19.58 2.48
C GLY A 9 -24.59 19.99 2.09
N GLY A 10 -24.80 20.61 0.95
CA GLY A 10 -26.10 21.04 0.48
C GLY A 10 -27.05 19.88 0.18
N THR A 11 -28.38 20.14 0.27
CA THR A 11 -29.41 19.13 -0.03
C THR A 11 -29.41 18.65 -1.47
N ASN A 12 -28.86 19.46 -2.39
CA ASN A 12 -28.65 19.14 -3.81
C ASN A 12 -27.52 18.10 -4.03
N GLN A 13 -26.75 17.77 -2.98
CA GLN A 13 -25.72 16.74 -2.98
C GLN A 13 -26.12 15.51 -2.16
N GLN A 14 -27.38 15.43 -1.73
CA GLN A 14 -27.90 14.32 -0.92
C GLN A 14 -28.96 13.56 -1.70
N PHE A 15 -28.77 12.24 -1.76
CA PHE A 15 -29.62 11.35 -2.53
C PHE A 15 -30.09 10.19 -1.63
N MET A 16 -31.28 9.68 -1.91
CA MET A 16 -31.82 8.47 -1.30
C MET A 16 -31.97 7.39 -2.36
N LEU A 17 -31.52 6.18 -2.07
CA LEU A 17 -31.73 5.00 -2.90
C LEU A 17 -32.98 4.27 -2.43
N THR A 18 -33.97 4.07 -3.32
CA THR A 18 -35.16 3.29 -3.08
C THR A 18 -35.18 2.10 -4.01
N GLN A 19 -35.17 0.86 -3.47
CA GLN A 19 -35.20 -0.35 -4.28
C GLN A 19 -36.61 -0.60 -4.84
N ASN A 20 -36.70 -0.89 -6.12
CA ASN A 20 -37.89 -1.33 -6.80
C ASN A 20 -38.08 -2.84 -6.61
N SER A 21 -39.30 -3.34 -6.91
CA SER A 21 -39.65 -4.76 -6.77
C SER A 21 -38.85 -5.68 -7.74
N ASP A 22 -38.29 -5.15 -8.81
CA ASP A 22 -37.46 -5.87 -9.78
C ASP A 22 -35.97 -5.91 -9.43
N GLY A 23 -35.59 -5.30 -8.29
CA GLY A 23 -34.20 -5.20 -7.83
C GLY A 23 -33.43 -3.99 -8.34
N SER A 24 -33.99 -3.20 -9.26
CA SER A 24 -33.43 -1.91 -9.66
C SER A 24 -33.63 -0.86 -8.56
N TYR A 25 -33.07 0.34 -8.75
CA TYR A 25 -33.13 1.41 -7.76
C TYR A 25 -33.56 2.74 -8.41
N LYS A 26 -34.33 3.53 -7.66
CA LYS A 26 -34.49 4.96 -7.95
C LYS A 26 -33.55 5.77 -7.08
N ILE A 27 -32.85 6.71 -7.71
CA ILE A 27 -31.98 7.66 -7.03
C ILE A 27 -32.78 8.95 -6.83
N ARG A 28 -33.37 9.12 -5.65
CA ARG A 28 -34.20 10.29 -5.32
C ARG A 28 -33.36 11.44 -4.81
N THR A 29 -33.72 12.65 -5.16
CA THR A 29 -32.98 13.86 -4.78
C THR A 29 -33.62 14.50 -3.54
N ARG A 30 -32.78 14.84 -2.55
CA ARG A 30 -33.27 15.48 -1.33
C ARG A 30 -33.70 16.93 -1.55
N VAL A 31 -33.15 17.61 -2.55
CA VAL A 31 -33.49 19.00 -2.87
C VAL A 31 -34.95 19.17 -3.26
N SER A 32 -35.54 18.15 -3.90
CA SER A 32 -36.97 18.13 -4.26
C SER A 32 -37.86 17.53 -3.18
N GLY A 33 -37.35 17.25 -1.97
CA GLY A 33 -38.10 16.54 -0.93
C GLY A 33 -38.45 15.10 -1.34
N GLU A 34 -37.60 14.48 -2.17
CA GLU A 34 -37.72 13.11 -2.69
C GLU A 34 -38.87 12.92 -3.72
N ALA A 35 -39.50 14.01 -4.19
CA ALA A 35 -40.51 13.96 -5.24
C ALA A 35 -39.93 13.67 -6.63
N SER A 36 -38.62 13.97 -6.82
CA SER A 36 -37.91 13.76 -8.08
C SER A 36 -36.84 12.67 -7.94
N ALA A 37 -36.47 12.10 -9.08
CA ALA A 37 -35.40 11.14 -9.21
C ALA A 37 -34.43 11.54 -10.35
N VAL A 38 -33.23 10.99 -10.32
CA VAL A 38 -32.27 11.07 -11.42
C VAL A 38 -32.77 10.22 -12.58
N GLU A 39 -32.78 10.79 -13.78
CA GLU A 39 -33.15 10.09 -15.00
C GLU A 39 -32.22 10.42 -16.16
N ILE A 40 -32.27 9.62 -17.22
CA ILE A 40 -31.65 9.95 -18.51
C ILE A 40 -32.65 10.75 -19.33
N ILE A 41 -32.25 11.95 -19.76
CA ILE A 41 -33.09 12.88 -20.52
C ILE A 41 -33.76 12.21 -21.72
N ASN A 42 -35.08 12.41 -21.87
CA ASN A 42 -35.87 11.86 -22.96
C ASN A 42 -35.78 10.32 -23.10
N ALA A 43 -35.44 9.61 -22.04
CA ALA A 43 -35.19 8.15 -22.07
C ALA A 43 -34.17 7.73 -23.18
N SER A 44 -33.19 8.59 -23.45
CA SER A 44 -32.19 8.34 -24.50
C SER A 44 -31.34 7.11 -24.18
N THR A 45 -31.03 6.33 -25.21
CA THR A 45 -30.13 5.18 -25.16
C THR A 45 -28.75 5.51 -25.77
N GLU A 46 -28.55 6.74 -26.21
CA GLU A 46 -27.31 7.16 -26.86
C GLU A 46 -26.20 7.41 -25.83
N SER A 47 -24.98 7.02 -26.19
CA SER A 47 -23.80 7.31 -25.38
C SER A 47 -23.59 8.82 -25.24
N GLY A 48 -23.37 9.31 -24.00
CA GLY A 48 -23.22 10.74 -23.72
C GLY A 48 -24.55 11.45 -23.45
N ALA A 49 -25.69 10.73 -23.41
CA ALA A 49 -26.96 11.32 -22.99
C ALA A 49 -26.85 11.89 -21.56
N ASN A 50 -27.48 13.06 -21.37
CA ASN A 50 -27.39 13.79 -20.12
C ASN A 50 -28.26 13.16 -19.03
N ALA A 51 -27.80 13.19 -17.79
CA ALA A 51 -28.60 12.88 -16.61
C ALA A 51 -29.21 14.16 -16.04
N GLN A 52 -30.46 14.08 -15.63
CA GLN A 52 -31.18 15.20 -15.02
C GLN A 52 -32.04 14.75 -13.84
N GLU A 53 -32.54 15.71 -13.10
CA GLU A 53 -33.57 15.53 -12.10
C GLU A 53 -34.95 15.70 -12.76
N TRP A 54 -35.87 14.78 -12.51
CA TRP A 54 -37.24 14.83 -13.01
C TRP A 54 -38.23 14.22 -12.03
N GLU A 55 -39.49 14.66 -12.09
CA GLU A 55 -40.55 14.10 -11.27
C GLU A 55 -40.67 12.57 -11.45
N VAL A 56 -40.88 11.86 -10.35
CA VAL A 56 -41.02 10.39 -10.38
C VAL A 56 -42.31 10.01 -11.12
N ASN A 57 -42.15 9.39 -12.30
CA ASN A 57 -43.27 9.07 -13.20
C ASN A 57 -43.36 7.58 -13.56
N GLY A 58 -42.49 6.73 -12.98
CA GLY A 58 -42.47 5.28 -13.23
C GLY A 58 -41.83 4.89 -14.55
N ALA A 59 -41.15 5.81 -15.27
CA ALA A 59 -40.44 5.48 -16.49
C ALA A 59 -39.11 4.75 -16.20
N ASN A 60 -38.76 3.77 -17.07
CA ASN A 60 -37.54 2.96 -16.90
C ASN A 60 -36.26 3.80 -16.96
N CYS A 61 -36.27 5.00 -17.58
CA CYS A 61 -35.12 5.90 -17.58
C CYS A 61 -34.77 6.47 -16.22
N GLN A 62 -35.63 6.24 -15.21
CA GLN A 62 -35.41 6.57 -13.79
C GLN A 62 -34.94 5.36 -12.97
N ASP A 63 -34.83 4.19 -13.56
CA ASP A 63 -34.46 2.96 -12.87
C ASP A 63 -32.99 2.61 -13.19
N TRP A 64 -32.22 2.35 -12.11
CA TRP A 64 -30.78 2.16 -12.15
C TRP A 64 -30.41 0.79 -11.62
N THR A 65 -29.58 0.06 -12.35
CA THR A 65 -28.94 -1.14 -11.82
C THR A 65 -27.66 -0.72 -11.09
N LEU A 66 -27.55 -1.11 -9.82
CA LEU A 66 -26.31 -0.88 -9.07
C LEU A 66 -25.44 -2.13 -9.15
N GLU A 67 -24.29 -2.02 -9.76
CA GLU A 67 -23.27 -3.06 -9.72
C GLU A 67 -22.27 -2.73 -8.62
N ALA A 68 -21.97 -3.73 -7.78
CA ALA A 68 -20.88 -3.59 -6.82
C ALA A 68 -19.57 -3.54 -7.57
N VAL A 69 -18.98 -2.37 -7.69
CA VAL A 69 -17.61 -2.24 -8.15
C VAL A 69 -16.71 -2.75 -7.06
N THR A 70 -15.99 -3.85 -7.30
CA THR A 70 -14.92 -4.26 -6.40
C THR A 70 -13.85 -3.18 -6.47
N ASP A 71 -13.70 -2.41 -5.38
CA ASP A 71 -12.59 -1.48 -5.24
C ASP A 71 -11.29 -2.27 -5.39
N PRO A 72 -10.45 -2.00 -6.40
CA PRO A 72 -9.22 -2.75 -6.60
C PRO A 72 -8.20 -2.51 -5.47
N GLY A 73 -8.52 -1.65 -4.51
CA GLY A 73 -7.61 -1.19 -3.49
C GLY A 73 -6.57 -0.22 -4.04
N VAL A 74 -5.77 0.33 -3.15
CA VAL A 74 -4.67 1.23 -3.51
C VAL A 74 -3.34 0.49 -3.54
N ALA A 75 -2.47 0.86 -4.48
CA ALA A 75 -1.11 0.38 -4.51
C ALA A 75 -0.32 0.95 -3.31
N MET A 76 0.27 0.06 -2.52
CA MET A 76 1.03 0.42 -1.32
C MET A 76 2.53 0.34 -1.58
N ASN A 77 3.29 1.22 -0.95
CA ASN A 77 4.76 1.18 -1.01
C ASN A 77 5.29 -0.02 -0.20
N THR A 78 5.94 -0.97 -0.85
CA THR A 78 6.51 -2.17 -0.21
C THR A 78 7.92 -1.98 0.32
N SER A 79 8.52 -0.78 0.15
CA SER A 79 9.90 -0.47 0.57
C SER A 79 10.00 0.34 1.86
N VAL A 80 8.89 0.52 2.57
CA VAL A 80 8.83 1.27 3.83
C VAL A 80 8.29 0.40 4.96
N ILE A 81 8.57 0.82 6.18
CA ILE A 81 7.97 0.26 7.40
C ILE A 81 6.72 1.08 7.72
N TYR A 82 5.65 0.39 8.07
CA TYR A 82 4.36 0.98 8.46
C TYR A 82 4.11 0.83 9.95
N THR A 83 3.46 1.84 10.53
CA THR A 83 2.75 1.76 11.80
C THR A 83 1.28 2.05 11.52
N PHE A 84 0.38 1.16 11.94
CA PHE A 84 -1.06 1.29 11.75
C PHE A 84 -1.70 1.85 13.00
N GLN A 85 -2.11 3.13 12.96
CA GLN A 85 -2.78 3.81 14.08
C GLN A 85 -4.29 3.80 13.86
N ASN A 86 -5.03 3.26 14.82
CA ASN A 86 -6.49 3.27 14.75
C ASN A 86 -7.05 4.69 14.91
N VAL A 87 -7.95 5.11 14.01
CA VAL A 87 -8.51 6.47 14.00
C VAL A 87 -9.39 6.73 15.23
N ASN A 88 -10.08 5.70 15.76
CA ASN A 88 -10.96 5.84 16.92
C ASN A 88 -10.19 6.03 18.23
N SER A 89 -9.16 5.22 18.45
CA SER A 89 -8.45 5.16 19.74
C SER A 89 -7.16 5.97 19.76
N GLY A 90 -6.53 6.21 18.59
CA GLY A 90 -5.18 6.75 18.50
C GLY A 90 -4.07 5.75 18.90
N LEU A 91 -4.44 4.51 19.27
CA LEU A 91 -3.50 3.44 19.59
C LEU A 91 -3.03 2.74 18.31
N VAL A 92 -1.93 1.99 18.41
CA VAL A 92 -1.34 1.34 17.23
C VAL A 92 -1.53 -0.18 17.28
N MET A 93 -1.56 -0.81 16.10
CA MET A 93 -1.62 -2.27 15.95
C MET A 93 -0.35 -2.89 16.52
N ASP A 94 -0.50 -3.89 17.38
CA ASP A 94 0.55 -4.41 18.26
C ASP A 94 0.44 -5.94 18.37
N ILE A 95 1.56 -6.63 18.30
CA ILE A 95 1.65 -8.07 18.57
C ILE A 95 1.73 -8.28 20.08
N TYR A 96 0.79 -9.04 20.63
CA TYR A 96 0.70 -9.29 22.07
C TYR A 96 2.06 -9.73 22.67
N ASN A 97 2.57 -8.93 23.61
CA ASN A 97 3.87 -9.12 24.28
C ASN A 97 5.08 -9.25 23.32
N GLY A 98 4.95 -8.89 22.02
CA GLY A 98 5.99 -9.10 21.03
C GLY A 98 6.34 -10.58 20.81
N LEU A 99 5.44 -11.50 21.11
CA LEU A 99 5.69 -12.93 21.01
C LEU A 99 5.61 -13.41 19.55
N MET A 100 6.72 -13.87 18.99
CA MET A 100 6.79 -14.44 17.64
C MET A 100 6.47 -15.95 17.67
N ALA A 101 5.18 -16.28 17.68
CA ALA A 101 4.68 -17.65 17.63
C ALA A 101 3.35 -17.69 16.86
N ASP A 102 3.04 -18.83 16.25
CA ASP A 102 1.76 -19.02 15.55
C ASP A 102 0.58 -18.82 16.50
N ASN A 103 -0.45 -18.13 15.99
CA ASN A 103 -1.66 -17.76 16.72
C ASN A 103 -1.42 -16.78 17.88
N THR A 104 -0.29 -16.03 17.87
CA THR A 104 -0.13 -14.91 18.78
C THR A 104 -1.09 -13.79 18.38
N ASN A 105 -1.91 -13.39 19.34
CA ASN A 105 -2.95 -12.40 19.15
C ASN A 105 -2.40 -11.04 18.72
N VAL A 106 -3.16 -10.33 17.89
CA VAL A 106 -2.93 -8.94 17.55
C VAL A 106 -3.94 -8.06 18.26
N GLN A 107 -3.46 -7.02 18.88
CA GLN A 107 -4.19 -6.07 19.72
C GLN A 107 -3.90 -4.63 19.31
N GLN A 108 -4.50 -3.67 19.95
CA GLN A 108 -4.01 -2.30 19.94
C GLN A 108 -3.28 -1.96 21.24
N TRP A 109 -2.25 -1.13 21.14
CA TRP A 109 -1.48 -0.65 22.31
C TRP A 109 -0.97 0.76 22.08
N ALA A 110 -0.64 1.48 23.18
CA ALA A 110 0.04 2.76 23.08
C ALA A 110 1.36 2.62 22.30
N SER A 111 1.63 3.58 21.42
CA SER A 111 2.87 3.55 20.62
C SER A 111 4.09 3.59 21.56
N ASN A 112 4.98 2.62 21.39
CA ASN A 112 6.19 2.46 22.20
C ASN A 112 7.48 2.39 21.37
N GLY A 113 7.35 2.40 20.03
CA GLY A 113 8.47 2.35 19.09
C GLY A 113 9.10 0.97 18.87
N TYR A 114 8.62 -0.08 19.56
CA TYR A 114 9.13 -1.44 19.36
C TYR A 114 8.70 -2.06 18.04
N ASP A 115 9.47 -3.04 17.58
CA ASP A 115 9.25 -3.69 16.28
C ASP A 115 8.00 -4.57 16.26
N CYS A 116 7.42 -4.94 17.41
CA CYS A 116 6.10 -5.59 17.50
C CYS A 116 4.93 -4.69 17.04
N GLN A 117 5.17 -3.39 16.84
CA GLN A 117 4.20 -2.40 16.34
C GLN A 117 4.51 -1.96 14.90
N LYS A 118 5.50 -2.58 14.27
CA LYS A 118 6.01 -2.21 12.95
C LYS A 118 5.79 -3.31 11.93
N TRP A 119 5.41 -2.90 10.74
CA TRP A 119 4.94 -3.81 9.71
C TRP A 119 5.55 -3.47 8.35
N THR A 120 5.86 -4.48 7.56
CA THR A 120 6.22 -4.34 6.16
C THR A 120 5.18 -5.02 5.27
N LEU A 121 5.09 -4.59 4.02
CA LEU A 121 4.16 -5.15 3.06
C LEU A 121 4.91 -5.96 2.00
N LYS A 122 4.41 -7.15 1.70
CA LYS A 122 4.87 -7.96 0.57
C LYS A 122 3.71 -8.14 -0.40
N ALA A 123 3.86 -7.63 -1.62
CA ALA A 123 2.83 -7.74 -2.64
C ALA A 123 2.56 -9.20 -3.05
N PHE A 124 1.31 -9.50 -3.34
CA PHE A 124 0.84 -10.77 -3.88
C PHE A 124 0.15 -10.55 -5.23
N GLY A 125 0.69 -11.09 -6.30
CA GLY A 125 0.11 -10.96 -7.64
C GLY A 125 -0.03 -9.50 -8.10
N SER A 126 -1.01 -9.25 -8.97
CA SER A 126 -1.29 -7.93 -9.58
C SER A 126 -2.51 -7.21 -8.97
N GLY A 127 -3.16 -7.78 -7.95
CA GLY A 127 -4.48 -7.33 -7.45
C GLY A 127 -4.43 -6.40 -6.23
N ASN A 128 -3.32 -5.71 -5.97
CA ASN A 128 -3.14 -4.87 -4.77
C ASN A 128 -3.41 -5.61 -3.45
N TYR A 129 -3.14 -6.92 -3.41
CA TYR A 129 -3.12 -7.72 -2.19
C TYR A 129 -1.72 -7.79 -1.60
N TYR A 130 -1.65 -7.81 -0.29
CA TYR A 130 -0.40 -7.79 0.46
C TYR A 130 -0.44 -8.77 1.61
N TYR A 131 0.70 -9.41 1.88
CA TYR A 131 1.00 -9.96 3.19
C TYR A 131 1.50 -8.82 4.07
N ILE A 132 0.90 -8.64 5.25
CA ILE A 132 1.34 -7.69 6.27
C ILE A 132 2.28 -8.44 7.21
N ARG A 133 3.58 -8.15 7.12
CA ARG A 133 4.66 -8.90 7.79
C ARG A 133 5.17 -8.12 9.00
N SER A 134 5.46 -8.82 10.08
CA SER A 134 6.14 -8.24 11.22
C SER A 134 7.56 -7.77 10.86
N VAL A 135 7.97 -6.62 11.38
CA VAL A 135 9.37 -6.16 11.31
C VAL A 135 10.25 -6.94 12.27
N GLN A 136 9.71 -7.35 13.43
CA GLN A 136 10.44 -8.09 14.44
C GLN A 136 10.91 -9.47 13.93
N ASP A 137 10.06 -10.18 13.16
CA ASP A 137 10.41 -11.37 12.41
C ASP A 137 9.57 -11.46 11.13
N ALA A 138 10.21 -11.25 9.99
CA ALA A 138 9.56 -11.24 8.69
C ALA A 138 9.02 -12.63 8.24
N ASN A 139 9.23 -13.69 8.99
CA ASN A 139 8.57 -14.98 8.76
C ASN A 139 7.14 -15.00 9.29
N TYR A 140 6.75 -14.05 10.12
CA TYR A 140 5.39 -13.92 10.65
C TYR A 140 4.59 -12.85 9.91
N VAL A 141 3.34 -13.20 9.60
CA VAL A 141 2.39 -12.34 8.89
C VAL A 141 1.05 -12.32 9.62
N LEU A 142 0.28 -11.25 9.40
CA LEU A 142 -1.12 -11.22 9.83
C LEU A 142 -1.94 -12.28 9.11
N LYS A 143 -2.90 -12.84 9.83
CA LYS A 143 -3.92 -13.77 9.30
C LYS A 143 -5.28 -13.47 9.94
N ALA A 144 -6.33 -13.55 9.14
CA ALA A 144 -7.70 -13.60 9.65
C ALA A 144 -8.08 -15.07 9.87
N GLU A 145 -8.38 -15.47 11.11
CA GLU A 145 -8.61 -16.85 11.51
C GLU A 145 -9.87 -17.51 10.92
N SER A 146 -10.80 -16.71 10.43
CA SER A 146 -12.02 -17.22 9.80
C SER A 146 -12.53 -16.27 8.73
N SER A 147 -13.50 -16.71 7.93
CA SER A 147 -14.23 -15.85 6.99
C SER A 147 -15.41 -15.11 7.64
N ALA A 148 -15.73 -15.42 8.90
CA ALA A 148 -16.89 -14.91 9.59
C ALA A 148 -16.68 -13.50 10.13
N ASN A 149 -17.80 -12.79 10.31
CA ASN A 149 -17.86 -11.53 11.03
C ASN A 149 -17.40 -11.74 12.48
N GLY A 150 -16.52 -10.89 13.00
CA GLY A 150 -15.89 -11.05 14.31
C GLY A 150 -14.72 -12.04 14.36
N GLY A 151 -14.24 -12.51 13.20
CA GLY A 151 -13.05 -13.38 13.12
C GLY A 151 -11.81 -12.70 13.66
N ASN A 152 -11.04 -13.41 14.49
CA ASN A 152 -9.82 -12.91 15.09
C ASN A 152 -8.73 -12.61 14.05
N ILE A 153 -7.87 -11.64 14.35
CA ILE A 153 -6.62 -11.38 13.62
C ILE A 153 -5.47 -11.75 14.55
N ASP A 154 -4.59 -12.62 14.09
CA ASP A 154 -3.35 -13.00 14.77
C ASP A 154 -2.16 -13.01 13.82
N ILE A 155 -0.99 -13.37 14.31
CA ILE A 155 0.17 -13.65 13.46
C ILE A 155 0.41 -15.14 13.37
N VAL A 156 0.85 -15.57 12.18
CA VAL A 156 1.23 -16.95 11.90
C VAL A 156 2.46 -17.00 11.00
N THR A 157 3.12 -18.13 10.98
CA THR A 157 4.22 -18.39 10.04
C THR A 157 3.73 -18.21 8.59
N TYR A 158 4.45 -17.42 7.82
CA TYR A 158 4.13 -17.10 6.42
C TYR A 158 3.97 -18.37 5.56
N SER A 159 2.87 -18.41 4.82
CA SER A 159 2.62 -19.41 3.76
C SER A 159 2.08 -18.71 2.52
N ASN A 160 2.66 -18.99 1.35
CA ASN A 160 2.20 -18.44 0.08
C ASN A 160 0.94 -19.10 -0.50
N LYS A 161 0.33 -20.02 0.24
CA LYS A 161 -0.85 -20.80 -0.18
C LYS A 161 -2.12 -20.45 0.58
N ASP A 162 -2.02 -19.68 1.65
CA ASP A 162 -3.16 -19.34 2.50
C ASP A 162 -3.66 -17.92 2.19
N SER A 163 -4.80 -17.84 1.54
CA SER A 163 -5.46 -16.57 1.18
C SER A 163 -5.96 -15.79 2.39
N ALA A 164 -6.08 -16.42 3.56
CA ALA A 164 -6.45 -15.76 4.80
C ALA A 164 -5.36 -14.81 5.34
N MET A 165 -4.14 -14.91 4.81
CA MET A 165 -3.02 -14.00 5.08
C MET A 165 -2.98 -12.78 4.16
N LEU A 166 -3.93 -12.65 3.25
CA LEU A 166 -3.95 -11.57 2.26
C LEU A 166 -4.86 -10.45 2.71
N PHE A 167 -4.36 -9.23 2.57
CA PHE A 167 -5.05 -8.00 2.91
C PHE A 167 -4.94 -7.01 1.74
N ARG A 168 -5.91 -6.12 1.65
CA ARG A 168 -5.96 -5.06 0.67
C ARG A 168 -6.26 -3.74 1.38
N PHE A 169 -5.77 -2.63 0.86
CA PHE A 169 -5.99 -1.31 1.43
C PHE A 169 -6.91 -0.50 0.54
N THR A 170 -7.89 0.18 1.12
CA THR A 170 -8.73 1.16 0.45
C THR A 170 -8.56 2.51 1.14
N LYS A 171 -8.50 3.59 0.37
CA LYS A 171 -8.31 4.93 0.93
C LYS A 171 -9.67 5.60 1.17
N ASN A 172 -9.91 6.03 2.38
CA ASN A 172 -11.11 6.75 2.76
C ASN A 172 -11.06 8.23 2.34
N LEU A 173 -12.22 8.88 2.27
CA LEU A 173 -12.32 10.30 1.92
C LEU A 173 -11.63 11.23 2.94
N ASP A 174 -11.51 10.81 4.19
CA ASP A 174 -10.82 11.53 5.26
C ASP A 174 -9.28 11.35 5.24
N GLY A 175 -8.77 10.61 4.26
CA GLY A 175 -7.34 10.33 4.09
C GLY A 175 -6.84 9.10 4.84
N SER A 176 -7.63 8.54 5.76
CA SER A 176 -7.34 7.27 6.44
C SER A 176 -7.49 6.07 5.48
N TYR A 177 -7.18 4.88 5.96
CA TYR A 177 -7.29 3.64 5.20
C TYR A 177 -8.19 2.63 5.91
N SER A 178 -8.94 1.87 5.13
CA SER A 178 -9.55 0.62 5.56
C SER A 178 -8.69 -0.55 5.10
N ILE A 179 -8.50 -1.55 5.95
CA ILE A 179 -7.74 -2.76 5.66
C ILE A 179 -8.75 -3.89 5.44
N VAL A 180 -8.87 -4.35 4.21
CA VAL A 180 -9.83 -5.37 3.78
C VAL A 180 -9.21 -6.75 3.93
N THR A 181 -9.94 -7.72 4.48
CA THR A 181 -9.48 -9.10 4.66
C THR A 181 -9.94 -9.98 3.50
N HIS A 182 -9.01 -10.67 2.84
CA HIS A 182 -9.35 -11.60 1.76
C HIS A 182 -9.98 -12.92 2.28
N ALA A 183 -9.74 -13.29 3.53
CA ALA A 183 -10.41 -14.42 4.20
C ALA A 183 -11.94 -14.32 4.13
N SER A 184 -12.49 -13.11 4.24
CA SER A 184 -13.92 -12.81 4.14
C SER A 184 -14.43 -12.66 2.71
N LYS A 185 -13.61 -12.94 1.69
CA LYS A 185 -13.86 -12.60 0.27
C LYS A 185 -14.09 -11.10 0.08
N ASP A 186 -13.27 -10.30 0.76
CA ASP A 186 -13.29 -8.83 0.77
C ASP A 186 -14.55 -8.21 1.38
N GLY A 187 -15.32 -8.98 2.16
CA GLY A 187 -16.55 -8.54 2.81
C GLY A 187 -16.34 -7.93 4.20
N CYS A 188 -15.15 -8.03 4.79
CA CYS A 188 -14.85 -7.49 6.12
C CYS A 188 -13.63 -6.58 6.12
N LEU A 189 -13.59 -5.70 7.13
CA LEU A 189 -12.49 -4.78 7.42
C LEU A 189 -11.83 -5.17 8.75
N VAL A 190 -10.54 -4.92 8.85
CA VAL A 190 -9.81 -5.01 10.13
C VAL A 190 -10.25 -3.88 11.04
N GLU A 191 -10.66 -4.22 12.27
CA GLU A 191 -11.15 -3.25 13.25
C GLU A 191 -10.69 -3.54 14.67
N ILE A 192 -10.89 -2.57 15.54
CA ILE A 192 -10.79 -2.75 16.99
C ILE A 192 -12.16 -3.16 17.54
N VAL A 193 -12.19 -4.28 18.25
CA VAL A 193 -13.42 -4.84 18.84
C VAL A 193 -14.18 -3.80 19.66
N ASN A 194 -15.51 -3.70 19.45
CA ASN A 194 -16.41 -2.80 20.17
C ASN A 194 -15.98 -1.31 20.15
N ALA A 195 -15.22 -0.87 19.17
CA ALA A 195 -14.65 0.47 19.11
C ALA A 195 -13.92 0.89 20.42
N SER A 196 -13.28 -0.06 21.09
CA SER A 196 -12.58 0.14 22.34
C SER A 196 -11.43 1.15 22.17
N SER A 197 -11.19 1.99 23.18
CA SER A 197 -10.02 2.87 23.29
C SER A 197 -8.99 2.37 24.31
N ALA A 198 -9.17 1.17 24.87
CA ALA A 198 -8.27 0.61 25.86
C ALA A 198 -7.06 -0.07 25.22
N ASN A 199 -5.88 0.01 25.87
CA ASN A 199 -4.76 -0.87 25.57
C ASN A 199 -5.17 -2.34 25.72
N GLY A 200 -4.67 -3.21 24.83
CA GLY A 200 -4.96 -4.64 24.84
C GLY A 200 -6.29 -5.01 24.19
N ALA A 201 -7.05 -4.04 23.64
CA ALA A 201 -8.26 -4.37 22.92
C ALA A 201 -7.91 -5.14 21.63
N ASN A 202 -8.71 -6.16 21.36
CA ASN A 202 -8.49 -7.10 20.27
C ASN A 202 -8.64 -6.49 18.89
N VAL A 203 -7.82 -6.95 17.94
CA VAL A 203 -7.98 -6.69 16.50
C VAL A 203 -8.75 -7.87 15.90
N GLN A 204 -9.83 -7.57 15.18
CA GLN A 204 -10.66 -8.56 14.51
C GLN A 204 -11.03 -8.10 13.10
N GLN A 205 -11.66 -8.96 12.32
CA GLN A 205 -12.36 -8.55 11.11
C GLN A 205 -13.85 -8.37 11.38
N TYR A 206 -14.47 -7.39 10.75
CA TYR A 206 -15.89 -7.15 10.87
C TYR A 206 -16.47 -6.54 9.60
N GLN A 207 -17.78 -6.75 9.34
CA GLN A 207 -18.45 -6.13 8.19
C GLN A 207 -18.34 -4.61 8.24
N PRO A 208 -18.25 -3.93 7.08
CA PRO A 208 -18.16 -2.48 7.02
C PRO A 208 -19.37 -1.83 7.72
N ASN A 209 -19.10 -0.91 8.65
CA ASN A 209 -20.14 -0.18 9.39
C ASN A 209 -19.90 1.33 9.43
N GLY A 210 -18.82 1.81 8.78
CA GLY A 210 -18.45 3.22 8.70
C GLY A 210 -17.81 3.81 9.97
N ASN A 211 -17.67 3.04 11.05
CA ASN A 211 -17.09 3.51 12.31
C ASN A 211 -15.58 3.74 12.22
N ASN A 212 -15.07 4.68 13.02
CA ASN A 212 -13.65 5.01 13.05
C ASN A 212 -12.77 3.87 13.57
N CYS A 213 -13.31 2.89 14.30
CA CYS A 213 -12.56 1.69 14.70
C CYS A 213 -12.14 0.80 13.52
N GLN A 214 -12.74 0.98 12.33
CA GLN A 214 -12.38 0.31 11.07
C GLN A 214 -11.43 1.11 10.19
N LYS A 215 -10.96 2.26 10.68
CA LYS A 215 -10.11 3.17 9.93
C LYS A 215 -8.73 3.28 10.57
N TRP A 216 -7.72 3.40 9.73
CA TRP A 216 -6.31 3.37 10.14
C TRP A 216 -5.54 4.52 9.50
N ASN A 217 -4.81 5.29 10.29
CA ASN A 217 -3.78 6.19 9.80
C ASN A 217 -2.49 5.41 9.62
N LEU A 218 -1.80 5.62 8.50
CA LEU A 218 -0.56 4.95 8.19
C LEU A 218 0.60 5.93 8.34
N ALA A 219 1.45 5.71 9.35
CA ALA A 219 2.75 6.35 9.42
C ALA A 219 3.80 5.45 8.76
N THR A 220 4.78 6.05 8.10
CA THR A 220 5.85 5.33 7.40
C THR A 220 7.22 5.77 7.87
N GLU A 221 8.13 4.79 8.01
CA GLU A 221 9.57 5.00 8.20
C GLU A 221 10.30 4.40 7.01
N THR A 222 11.36 5.06 6.54
CA THR A 222 12.25 4.47 5.53
C THR A 222 13.05 3.34 6.16
N THR A 223 13.17 2.21 5.46
CA THR A 223 14.07 1.13 5.88
C THR A 223 15.51 1.60 5.73
N THR A 224 16.08 2.13 6.80
CA THR A 224 17.53 2.40 6.84
C THR A 224 18.22 1.06 7.10
N THR A 225 18.74 0.43 6.06
CA THR A 225 19.58 -0.75 6.24
C THR A 225 20.90 -0.29 6.86
N THR A 226 20.99 -0.33 8.19
CA THR A 226 22.27 -0.16 8.88
C THR A 226 23.06 -1.44 8.66
N THR A 227 23.94 -1.45 7.67
CA THR A 227 24.91 -2.52 7.52
C THR A 227 25.92 -2.39 8.67
N THR A 228 25.67 -3.13 9.75
CA THR A 228 26.65 -3.26 10.83
C THR A 228 27.80 -4.10 10.27
N THR A 229 28.84 -3.46 9.79
CA THR A 229 30.09 -4.13 9.46
C THR A 229 30.74 -4.53 10.79
N THR A 230 30.55 -5.78 11.20
CA THR A 230 31.28 -6.34 12.34
C THR A 230 32.75 -6.50 11.91
N THR A 231 33.57 -5.53 12.25
CA THR A 231 35.03 -5.66 12.08
C THR A 231 35.52 -6.62 13.14
N THR A 232 35.70 -7.89 12.78
CA THR A 232 36.36 -8.86 13.64
C THR A 232 37.84 -8.49 13.73
N THR A 233 38.25 -7.80 14.79
CA THR A 233 39.67 -7.53 15.07
C THR A 233 40.30 -8.84 15.56
N THR A 234 40.94 -9.56 14.68
CA THR A 234 41.78 -10.72 15.06
C THR A 234 43.06 -10.18 15.71
N THR A 235 43.10 -10.24 17.04
CA THR A 235 44.33 -9.92 17.78
C THR A 235 45.30 -11.07 17.61
N THR A 236 46.25 -10.93 16.65
CA THR A 236 47.35 -11.86 16.53
C THR A 236 48.44 -11.48 17.56
N THR A 237 48.60 -12.29 18.56
CA THR A 237 49.70 -12.17 19.55
C THR A 237 50.97 -12.59 18.86
N THR A 238 51.81 -11.65 18.42
CA THR A 238 53.11 -11.92 17.85
C THR A 238 54.14 -11.98 18.95
N THR A 239 54.70 -13.17 19.20
CA THR A 239 55.87 -13.37 20.08
C THR A 239 57.08 -12.79 19.35
N THR A 240 57.69 -11.76 19.91
CA THR A 240 58.85 -11.09 19.36
C THR A 240 60.11 -11.92 19.62
N THR A 241 60.70 -12.47 18.55
CA THR A 241 62.10 -12.94 18.57
C THR A 241 62.94 -11.87 17.92
N THR A 242 63.82 -11.26 18.70
CA THR A 242 64.73 -10.23 18.25
C THR A 242 65.84 -10.83 17.42
N THR A 243 65.97 -10.46 16.12
CA THR A 243 67.18 -10.66 15.34
C THR A 243 67.50 -9.35 14.61
N THR A 244 68.63 -8.79 14.95
CA THR A 244 69.18 -7.56 14.39
C THR A 244 69.71 -7.82 12.98
N SER A 245 69.29 -7.03 11.96
CA SER A 245 70.06 -6.79 10.73
C SER A 245 69.57 -5.55 9.98
N THR A 246 70.49 -4.64 9.88
CA THR A 246 70.80 -3.52 8.95
C THR A 246 69.85 -3.16 7.80
N THR A 247 69.51 -1.90 7.81
CA THR A 247 69.05 -0.88 6.87
C THR A 247 69.24 -1.13 5.38
N THR A 248 68.17 -0.94 4.60
CA THR A 248 68.24 -0.23 3.31
C THR A 248 66.84 0.44 3.08
N THR A 249 66.91 1.76 2.88
CA THR A 249 65.76 2.63 2.65
C THR A 249 65.34 2.55 1.18
N GLU A 250 64.19 2.04 0.85
CA GLU A 250 63.53 2.30 -0.42
C GLU A 250 62.20 2.99 -0.17
N LYS A 251 62.07 4.15 -0.82
CA LYS A 251 60.90 5.03 -0.79
C LYS A 251 59.78 4.40 -1.63
N ALA A 252 58.77 3.82 -0.99
CA ALA A 252 57.57 3.38 -1.69
C ALA A 252 56.71 4.60 -2.03
N THR A 253 56.49 4.81 -3.32
CA THR A 253 55.51 5.77 -3.85
C THR A 253 54.13 5.18 -3.63
N GLU A 254 53.33 5.81 -2.78
CA GLU A 254 51.90 5.48 -2.66
C GLU A 254 51.19 5.87 -3.96
N THR A 255 50.75 4.87 -4.69
CA THR A 255 49.77 5.06 -5.79
C THR A 255 48.36 5.03 -5.17
N THR A 256 47.79 6.19 -4.96
CA THR A 256 46.38 6.33 -4.56
C THR A 256 45.53 5.95 -5.77
N THR A 257 45.00 4.74 -5.77
CA THR A 257 43.97 4.33 -6.74
C THR A 257 42.64 4.91 -6.27
N THR A 258 42.27 6.05 -6.81
CA THR A 258 40.91 6.59 -6.64
C THR A 258 39.97 5.72 -7.47
N THR A 259 39.24 4.82 -6.82
CA THR A 259 38.13 4.11 -7.45
C THR A 259 36.98 5.11 -7.56
N THR A 260 36.82 5.75 -8.71
CA THR A 260 35.61 6.48 -9.06
C THR A 260 34.51 5.47 -9.22
N GLU A 261 33.47 5.56 -8.35
CA GLU A 261 32.21 4.89 -8.54
C GLU A 261 31.64 5.33 -9.91
N PRO A 262 31.16 4.43 -10.78
CA PRO A 262 30.65 4.82 -12.08
C PRO A 262 29.50 5.80 -11.90
N GLU A 263 29.56 6.96 -12.56
CA GLU A 263 28.46 7.93 -12.61
C GLU A 263 27.20 7.21 -13.14
N THR A 264 26.19 7.07 -12.28
CA THR A 264 24.91 6.49 -12.69
C THR A 264 24.15 7.52 -13.51
N VAL A 265 23.92 7.24 -14.79
CA VAL A 265 23.14 8.09 -15.68
C VAL A 265 21.64 7.79 -15.47
N SER A 266 20.87 8.78 -15.08
CA SER A 266 19.41 8.62 -14.91
C SER A 266 18.78 8.18 -16.22
N GLY A 267 18.02 7.07 -16.19
CA GLY A 267 17.39 6.46 -17.34
C GLY A 267 18.23 5.40 -18.07
N ASP A 268 19.49 5.18 -17.71
CA ASP A 268 20.34 4.09 -18.24
C ASP A 268 20.12 2.83 -17.40
N ILE A 269 19.05 2.11 -17.72
CA ILE A 269 18.60 0.95 -16.95
C ILE A 269 19.45 -0.29 -17.19
N ASN A 270 20.01 -0.41 -18.41
CA ASN A 270 20.86 -1.53 -18.77
C ASN A 270 22.34 -1.30 -18.42
N SER A 271 22.70 -0.10 -17.96
CA SER A 271 24.06 0.30 -17.57
C SER A 271 25.09 0.19 -18.71
N ASP A 272 24.67 0.49 -19.95
CA ASP A 272 25.56 0.50 -21.13
C ASP A 272 26.20 1.89 -21.37
N GLY A 273 25.93 2.87 -20.53
CA GLY A 273 26.41 4.24 -20.58
C GLY A 273 25.59 5.17 -21.47
N THR A 274 24.50 4.68 -22.05
CA THR A 274 23.66 5.48 -22.96
C THR A 274 22.17 5.25 -22.69
N VAL A 275 21.41 6.34 -22.59
CA VAL A 275 19.94 6.26 -22.47
C VAL A 275 19.32 6.10 -23.86
N THR A 276 18.70 4.97 -24.14
CA THR A 276 18.16 4.57 -25.44
C THR A 276 16.75 3.97 -25.34
N VAL A 277 16.17 3.55 -26.47
CA VAL A 277 14.90 2.82 -26.53
C VAL A 277 15.01 1.46 -25.81
N VAL A 278 16.21 0.89 -25.66
CA VAL A 278 16.42 -0.38 -24.96
C VAL A 278 16.05 -0.22 -23.47
N ASP A 279 16.42 0.92 -22.87
CA ASP A 279 16.08 1.25 -21.48
C ASP A 279 14.59 1.48 -21.31
N LEU A 280 13.94 2.15 -22.28
CA LEU A 280 12.49 2.33 -22.28
C LEU A 280 11.75 0.98 -22.32
N VAL A 281 12.26 0.02 -23.13
CA VAL A 281 11.71 -1.35 -23.19
C VAL A 281 11.97 -2.10 -21.88
N ALA A 282 13.12 -1.90 -21.25
CA ALA A 282 13.43 -2.50 -19.94
C ALA A 282 12.44 -2.00 -18.88
N LEU A 283 12.18 -0.67 -18.84
CA LEU A 283 11.20 -0.06 -17.95
C LEU A 283 9.77 -0.56 -18.23
N GLN A 284 9.39 -0.66 -19.51
CA GLN A 284 8.09 -1.21 -19.89
C GLN A 284 7.90 -2.65 -19.39
N LYS A 285 8.91 -3.51 -19.54
CA LYS A 285 8.88 -4.89 -19.05
C LYS A 285 8.74 -4.95 -17.53
N TYR A 286 9.42 -4.06 -16.82
CA TYR A 286 9.27 -3.93 -15.38
C TYR A 286 7.84 -3.55 -14.99
N LEU A 287 7.26 -2.52 -15.62
CA LEU A 287 5.89 -2.07 -15.35
C LEU A 287 4.82 -3.12 -15.70
N LEU A 288 5.11 -3.98 -16.68
CA LEU A 288 4.27 -5.13 -17.04
C LEU A 288 4.53 -6.38 -16.19
N ASN A 289 5.35 -6.28 -15.14
CA ASN A 289 5.72 -7.38 -14.24
C ASN A 289 6.38 -8.58 -14.95
N THR A 290 6.99 -8.36 -16.12
CA THR A 290 7.69 -9.39 -16.89
C THR A 290 9.19 -9.42 -16.64
N ASN A 291 9.71 -8.46 -15.85
CA ASN A 291 11.10 -8.36 -15.41
C ASN A 291 11.19 -7.72 -14.02
N ASN A 292 12.23 -8.05 -13.25
CA ASN A 292 12.52 -7.43 -11.97
C ASN A 292 13.74 -6.53 -12.09
N PHE A 293 13.74 -5.37 -11.42
CA PHE A 293 14.89 -4.49 -11.35
C PHE A 293 15.75 -4.81 -10.12
N THR A 294 17.07 -4.72 -10.30
CA THR A 294 18.02 -4.59 -9.19
C THR A 294 17.85 -3.21 -8.55
N LYS A 295 18.41 -3.02 -7.35
CA LYS A 295 18.40 -1.72 -6.67
C LYS A 295 19.01 -0.60 -7.51
N ALA A 296 20.09 -0.89 -8.24
CA ALA A 296 20.75 0.06 -9.13
C ALA A 296 19.85 0.43 -10.31
N GLN A 297 19.23 -0.55 -10.96
CA GLN A 297 18.27 -0.33 -12.06
C GLN A 297 17.04 0.46 -11.61
N TYR A 298 16.54 0.16 -10.41
CA TYR A 298 15.41 0.90 -9.83
C TYR A 298 15.74 2.37 -9.62
N SER A 299 16.95 2.66 -9.09
CA SER A 299 17.39 4.04 -8.84
C SER A 299 17.55 4.88 -10.11
N VAL A 300 18.02 4.29 -11.22
CA VAL A 300 18.14 5.02 -12.49
C VAL A 300 16.85 5.07 -13.29
N ALA A 301 15.91 4.15 -13.02
CA ALA A 301 14.58 4.12 -13.63
C ALA A 301 13.59 5.11 -13.01
N ASP A 302 13.82 5.53 -11.77
CA ASP A 302 13.07 6.57 -11.08
C ASP A 302 13.49 7.96 -11.60
N MET A 303 12.84 8.38 -12.68
CA MET A 303 13.21 9.57 -13.45
C MET A 303 12.85 10.88 -12.75
N ASN A 304 11.90 10.85 -11.82
CA ASN A 304 11.44 12.02 -11.05
C ASN A 304 11.96 12.02 -9.61
N SER A 305 12.67 10.97 -9.21
CA SER A 305 13.23 10.79 -7.86
C SER A 305 12.17 10.84 -6.74
N ASP A 306 10.95 10.34 -7.04
CA ASP A 306 9.86 10.25 -6.05
C ASP A 306 9.90 8.95 -5.22
N GLY A 307 10.85 8.06 -5.51
CA GLY A 307 11.05 6.77 -4.87
C GLY A 307 10.15 5.66 -5.41
N ILE A 308 9.38 5.90 -6.47
CA ILE A 308 8.42 4.94 -7.05
C ILE A 308 8.59 4.86 -8.55
N VAL A 309 9.10 3.74 -9.05
CA VAL A 309 9.16 3.50 -10.50
C VAL A 309 7.78 3.10 -11.03
N ASN A 310 7.17 3.99 -11.82
CA ASN A 310 5.80 3.86 -12.33
C ASN A 310 5.63 4.42 -13.76
N ILE A 311 4.39 4.58 -14.22
CA ILE A 311 4.09 5.06 -15.57
C ILE A 311 4.59 6.50 -15.82
N TYR A 312 4.72 7.33 -14.78
CA TYR A 312 5.23 8.69 -14.93
C TYR A 312 6.71 8.69 -15.31
N ASP A 313 7.52 7.76 -14.76
CA ASP A 313 8.93 7.60 -15.12
C ASP A 313 9.06 7.13 -16.57
N PHE A 314 8.20 6.22 -17.00
CA PHE A 314 8.15 5.80 -18.40
C PHE A 314 7.86 6.97 -19.33
N ILE A 315 6.94 7.87 -18.96
CA ILE A 315 6.63 9.09 -19.72
C ILE A 315 7.82 10.03 -19.74
N LEU A 316 8.51 10.22 -18.61
CA LEU A 316 9.69 11.09 -18.51
C LEU A 316 10.86 10.53 -19.32
N LEU A 317 11.15 9.24 -19.23
CA LEU A 317 12.18 8.59 -20.02
C LEU A 317 11.88 8.67 -21.52
N LYS A 318 10.63 8.41 -21.92
CA LYS A 318 10.18 8.58 -23.31
C LYS A 318 10.36 10.03 -23.79
N LYS A 319 10.01 11.01 -22.96
CA LYS A 319 10.20 12.43 -23.28
C LYS A 319 11.66 12.80 -23.42
N ALA A 320 12.54 12.30 -22.54
CA ALA A 320 13.97 12.50 -22.61
C ALA A 320 14.58 11.93 -23.91
N LEU A 321 14.08 10.77 -24.38
CA LEU A 321 14.50 10.17 -25.64
C LEU A 321 14.05 10.94 -26.87
N LEU A 322 12.89 11.58 -26.82
CA LEU A 322 12.34 12.37 -27.95
C LEU A 322 12.93 13.78 -28.02
N SER A 323 13.63 14.24 -26.99
CA SER A 323 14.26 15.56 -26.93
C SER A 323 15.75 15.54 -27.33
N LYS A 324 16.29 14.38 -27.67
CA LYS A 324 17.63 14.18 -28.26
C LYS A 324 17.53 14.21 -29.78
#